data_4aaddfcbd18aade49079c5ea6576dc75
#
_entry.id   4aaddfcbd18aade49079c5ea6576dc75
#
_cell.length_a   1.000
_cell.length_b   1.000
_cell.length_c   1.000
_cell.angle_alpha   90.00
_cell.angle_beta   90.00
_cell.angle_gamma   90.00
#
_symmetry.space_group_name_H-M   'P 1'
#
loop_
_entity.id
_entity.type
_entity.pdbx_description
1 polymer ?
#
loop_
_entity_poly.entity_id
_entity_poly.type
_entity_poly.pdbx_seq_one_letter_code
_entity_poly.pdbx_strand_id
1 'polypeptide(L)'
;MHITYDLPVSIDDILEAKQRLAGKIYKTGMPRSNYFSERCQGEIFLKFENMQRTGSFKIRGAFNKLCGLTAAEKRKGVVACSAGNHAQGVSLSCAMLGIDGKVVMPKGAPKSKVAATCDYSAEVVLHGDNFNDTLAKASDIVELEGRIFIPPYDDPQVIAGQGTIGLEILEDLYDVDNVIVPIGGGGLIAGIAIAIKSINPTIRIIGVQSENVHGMAASWYAGEITSHRHAGTLADGCDVARPEKLTYEIARQLVDDIVLVSEDDIRQSMVALIQRNKVITEGAGALACAALLSGKLDSYIQNRKTVSLISGGNIDLSRVSQITGFVDA
;
A
#
# COMPACT_ATOMS: atom_id res chain seq x y z
N MET A 1 -15.42 -23.35 -3.93
CA MET A 1 -14.38 -24.02 -3.14
C MET A 1 -13.13 -23.14 -3.23
N HIS A 2 -12.59 -22.67 -2.13
CA HIS A 2 -11.38 -21.83 -2.15
C HIS A 2 -10.13 -22.70 -2.19
N ILE A 3 -9.09 -22.23 -2.89
CA ILE A 3 -7.78 -22.88 -2.88
C ILE A 3 -7.06 -22.40 -1.61
N THR A 4 -6.54 -23.36 -0.86
CA THR A 4 -5.75 -23.08 0.35
C THR A 4 -4.26 -23.21 0.03
N TYR A 5 -3.50 -22.21 0.41
CA TYR A 5 -2.05 -22.19 0.32
C TYR A 5 -1.46 -22.42 1.71
N ASP A 6 -0.30 -23.08 1.78
CA ASP A 6 0.45 -23.23 3.05
C ASP A 6 1.17 -21.90 3.37
N LEU A 7 0.40 -20.92 3.84
CA LEU A 7 0.83 -19.58 4.15
C LEU A 7 0.31 -19.17 5.54
N PRO A 8 1.02 -18.27 6.25
CA PRO A 8 0.60 -17.76 7.56
C PRO A 8 -0.66 -16.90 7.54
N VAL A 9 -1.16 -16.55 6.34
CA VAL A 9 -2.41 -15.79 6.12
C VAL A 9 -3.25 -16.55 5.12
N SER A 10 -4.50 -16.79 5.46
CA SER A 10 -5.47 -17.52 4.64
C SER A 10 -6.54 -16.60 4.05
N ILE A 11 -7.35 -17.14 3.13
CA ILE A 11 -8.55 -16.45 2.63
C ILE A 11 -9.57 -16.23 3.76
N ASP A 12 -9.64 -17.12 4.75
CA ASP A 12 -10.56 -16.98 5.88
C ASP A 12 -10.19 -15.79 6.77
N ASP A 13 -8.89 -15.54 6.99
CA ASP A 13 -8.42 -14.34 7.69
C ASP A 13 -8.84 -13.06 6.96
N ILE A 14 -8.83 -13.06 5.62
CA ILE A 14 -9.26 -11.92 4.80
C ILE A 14 -10.79 -11.74 4.85
N LEU A 15 -11.54 -12.82 4.87
CA LEU A 15 -13.00 -12.78 5.02
C LEU A 15 -13.40 -12.25 6.41
N GLU A 16 -12.70 -12.66 7.47
CA GLU A 16 -12.87 -12.07 8.80
C GLU A 16 -12.50 -10.59 8.83
N ALA A 17 -11.38 -10.21 8.18
CA ALA A 17 -10.99 -8.81 8.06
C ALA A 17 -12.08 -7.98 7.36
N LYS A 18 -12.68 -8.51 6.28
CA LYS A 18 -13.82 -7.88 5.59
C LYS A 18 -15.00 -7.61 6.53
N GLN A 19 -15.33 -8.57 7.39
CA GLN A 19 -16.40 -8.40 8.40
C GLN A 19 -16.06 -7.30 9.40
N ARG A 20 -14.81 -7.27 9.93
CA ARG A 20 -14.34 -6.24 10.88
C ARG A 20 -14.34 -4.84 10.27
N LEU A 21 -14.04 -4.73 8.97
CA LEU A 21 -13.96 -3.47 8.23
C LEU A 21 -15.34 -2.96 7.75
N ALA A 22 -16.38 -3.78 7.76
CA ALA A 22 -17.70 -3.43 7.27
C ALA A 22 -18.26 -2.18 7.97
N GLY A 23 -18.64 -1.15 7.19
CA GLY A 23 -19.15 0.13 7.70
C GLY A 23 -18.12 1.00 8.41
N LYS A 24 -16.85 0.59 8.48
CA LYS A 24 -15.75 1.35 9.11
C LYS A 24 -14.87 2.07 8.09
N ILE A 25 -14.74 1.51 6.93
CA ILE A 25 -13.99 2.05 5.80
C ILE A 25 -14.89 2.20 4.57
N TYR A 26 -14.38 2.82 3.52
CA TYR A 26 -15.12 2.93 2.26
C TYR A 26 -14.84 1.72 1.36
N LYS A 27 -15.89 1.20 0.68
CA LYS A 27 -15.69 0.45 -0.55
C LYS A 27 -15.36 1.46 -1.63
N THR A 28 -14.09 1.51 -2.07
CA THR A 28 -13.63 2.51 -3.02
C THR A 28 -14.07 2.18 -4.45
N GLY A 29 -14.26 3.21 -5.27
CA GLY A 29 -14.68 3.04 -6.66
C GLY A 29 -13.60 2.36 -7.52
N MET A 30 -14.06 1.72 -8.62
CA MET A 30 -13.19 1.09 -9.61
C MET A 30 -13.69 1.35 -11.05
N PRO A 31 -13.75 2.63 -11.49
CA PRO A 31 -14.22 2.95 -12.83
C PRO A 31 -13.23 2.53 -13.93
N ARG A 32 -13.77 2.22 -15.12
CA ARG A 32 -12.97 2.07 -16.34
C ARG A 32 -12.37 3.42 -16.74
N SER A 33 -11.08 3.44 -17.07
CA SER A 33 -10.38 4.60 -17.62
C SER A 33 -10.34 4.53 -19.15
N ASN A 34 -11.01 5.44 -19.84
CA ASN A 34 -10.94 5.50 -21.29
C ASN A 34 -9.52 5.75 -21.79
N TYR A 35 -8.83 6.73 -21.19
CA TYR A 35 -7.47 7.08 -21.57
C TYR A 35 -6.49 5.91 -21.48
N PHE A 36 -6.42 5.23 -20.32
CA PHE A 36 -5.54 4.08 -20.15
C PHE A 36 -5.99 2.90 -21.02
N SER A 37 -7.29 2.69 -21.20
CA SER A 37 -7.80 1.61 -22.05
C SER A 37 -7.40 1.79 -23.52
N GLU A 38 -7.54 2.99 -24.06
CA GLU A 38 -7.11 3.31 -25.43
C GLU A 38 -5.60 3.20 -25.59
N ARG A 39 -4.83 3.75 -24.64
CA ARG A 39 -3.37 3.75 -24.67
C ARG A 39 -2.78 2.34 -24.59
N CYS A 40 -3.38 1.46 -23.79
CA CYS A 40 -2.92 0.09 -23.55
C CYS A 40 -3.60 -0.95 -24.47
N GLN A 41 -4.56 -0.55 -25.30
CA GLN A 41 -5.34 -1.46 -26.14
C GLN A 41 -6.02 -2.60 -25.35
N GLY A 42 -6.52 -2.28 -24.15
CA GLY A 42 -7.19 -3.21 -23.24
C GLY A 42 -8.30 -2.52 -22.46
N GLU A 43 -8.97 -3.21 -21.57
CA GLU A 43 -9.95 -2.62 -20.66
C GLU A 43 -9.29 -2.35 -19.30
N ILE A 44 -8.95 -1.09 -19.02
CA ILE A 44 -8.24 -0.70 -17.80
C ILE A 44 -9.20 -0.08 -16.80
N PHE A 45 -9.24 -0.64 -15.60
CA PHE A 45 -10.01 -0.17 -14.46
C PHE A 45 -9.07 0.35 -13.38
N LEU A 46 -9.43 1.46 -12.72
CA LEU A 46 -8.61 2.09 -11.69
C LEU A 46 -9.27 1.91 -10.31
N LYS A 47 -8.67 1.10 -9.43
CA LYS A 47 -9.13 0.94 -8.05
C LYS A 47 -8.58 2.06 -7.18
N PHE A 48 -9.47 2.93 -6.68
CA PHE A 48 -9.11 4.20 -6.04
C PHE A 48 -8.91 4.12 -4.53
N GLU A 49 -7.84 3.49 -4.05
CA GLU A 49 -7.51 3.50 -2.62
C GLU A 49 -6.97 4.87 -2.12
N ASN A 50 -6.60 5.77 -3.01
CA ASN A 50 -6.35 7.17 -2.68
C ASN A 50 -7.61 7.93 -2.21
N MET A 51 -8.80 7.40 -2.47
CA MET A 51 -10.09 7.92 -2.00
C MET A 51 -10.57 7.27 -0.70
N GLN A 52 -9.74 6.44 -0.06
CA GLN A 52 -10.04 5.86 1.24
C GLN A 52 -10.00 6.94 2.34
N ARG A 53 -10.56 6.66 3.52
CA ARG A 53 -10.74 7.61 4.63
C ARG A 53 -9.48 8.41 5.02
N THR A 54 -8.30 7.78 4.95
CA THR A 54 -7.01 8.42 5.24
C THR A 54 -6.21 8.77 3.98
N GLY A 55 -6.85 8.81 2.80
CA GLY A 55 -6.19 9.06 1.54
C GLY A 55 -5.28 7.93 1.05
N SER A 56 -5.37 6.74 1.65
CA SER A 56 -4.64 5.54 1.23
C SER A 56 -5.23 4.24 1.80
N PHE A 57 -4.85 3.11 1.22
CA PHE A 57 -5.27 1.77 1.65
C PHE A 57 -4.90 1.39 3.09
N LYS A 58 -3.93 2.09 3.68
CA LYS A 58 -3.28 1.67 4.95
C LYS A 58 -4.24 1.47 6.11
N ILE A 59 -5.34 2.19 6.16
CA ILE A 59 -6.35 2.03 7.21
C ILE A 59 -6.94 0.62 7.27
N ARG A 60 -7.03 -0.08 6.15
CA ARG A 60 -7.58 -1.45 6.08
C ARG A 60 -6.80 -2.40 7.00
N GLY A 61 -5.49 -2.48 6.81
CA GLY A 61 -4.62 -3.33 7.62
C GLY A 61 -4.47 -2.82 9.06
N ALA A 62 -4.31 -1.50 9.24
CA ALA A 62 -4.19 -0.91 10.57
C ALA A 62 -5.43 -1.17 11.41
N PHE A 63 -6.62 -0.89 10.89
CA PHE A 63 -7.87 -1.12 11.61
C PHE A 63 -8.10 -2.61 11.90
N ASN A 64 -7.86 -3.51 10.94
CA ASN A 64 -7.99 -4.95 11.16
C ASN A 64 -7.08 -5.44 12.27
N LYS A 65 -5.80 -5.02 12.28
CA LYS A 65 -4.83 -5.36 13.34
C LYS A 65 -5.29 -4.87 14.70
N LEU A 66 -5.70 -3.60 14.82
CA LEU A 66 -6.14 -3.02 16.10
C LEU A 66 -7.43 -3.66 16.60
N CYS A 67 -8.37 -4.02 15.72
CA CYS A 67 -9.57 -4.77 16.09
C CYS A 67 -9.24 -6.11 16.72
N GLY A 68 -8.24 -6.83 16.19
CA GLY A 68 -7.82 -8.15 16.66
C GLY A 68 -7.08 -8.14 18.00
N LEU A 69 -6.67 -6.99 18.53
CA LEU A 69 -6.01 -6.90 19.83
C LEU A 69 -6.97 -7.29 20.96
N THR A 70 -6.45 -8.01 21.95
CA THR A 70 -7.17 -8.35 23.18
C THR A 70 -7.49 -7.09 23.99
N ALA A 71 -8.45 -7.19 24.92
CA ALA A 71 -8.77 -6.07 25.80
C ALA A 71 -7.57 -5.63 26.67
N ALA A 72 -6.67 -6.56 27.01
CA ALA A 72 -5.45 -6.25 27.76
C ALA A 72 -4.44 -5.46 26.91
N GLU A 73 -4.25 -5.86 25.65
CA GLU A 73 -3.38 -5.16 24.69
C GLU A 73 -3.92 -3.77 24.34
N LYS A 74 -5.24 -3.63 24.12
CA LYS A 74 -5.88 -2.32 23.88
C LYS A 74 -5.66 -1.35 25.04
N ARG A 75 -5.70 -1.82 26.29
CA ARG A 75 -5.41 -0.98 27.46
C ARG A 75 -3.97 -0.50 27.56
N LYS A 76 -3.01 -1.27 27.04
CA LYS A 76 -1.60 -0.86 26.98
C LYS A 76 -1.37 0.25 25.95
N GLY A 77 -2.26 0.37 24.98
CA GLY A 77 -2.10 1.24 23.84
C GLY A 77 -1.15 0.67 22.78
N VAL A 78 -1.00 1.41 21.70
CA VAL A 78 -0.18 0.99 20.56
C VAL A 78 0.87 2.02 20.20
N VAL A 79 1.91 1.59 19.48
CA VAL A 79 2.91 2.47 18.88
C VAL A 79 3.22 2.06 17.45
N ALA A 80 3.37 3.04 16.56
CA ALA A 80 3.81 2.84 15.18
C ALA A 80 4.99 3.75 14.85
N CYS A 81 5.80 3.34 13.87
CA CYS A 81 6.90 4.12 13.32
C CYS A 81 6.59 4.43 11.85
N SER A 82 6.20 5.67 11.54
CA SER A 82 5.91 6.11 10.17
C SER A 82 5.62 7.59 10.12
N ALA A 83 6.10 8.28 9.08
CA ALA A 83 5.75 9.68 8.80
C ALA A 83 4.75 9.83 7.64
N GLY A 84 4.10 8.74 7.20
CA GLY A 84 3.22 8.74 6.02
C GLY A 84 1.87 8.06 6.25
N ASN A 85 1.44 7.32 5.23
CA ASN A 85 0.12 6.69 5.17
C ASN A 85 -0.18 5.74 6.34
N HIS A 86 0.83 4.99 6.81
CA HIS A 86 0.66 4.07 7.93
C HIS A 86 0.37 4.82 9.23
N ALA A 87 1.05 5.94 9.48
CA ALA A 87 0.80 6.81 10.62
C ALA A 87 -0.67 7.22 10.70
N GLN A 88 -1.21 7.75 9.61
CA GLN A 88 -2.60 8.19 9.53
C GLN A 88 -3.58 7.01 9.69
N GLY A 89 -3.28 5.87 9.05
CA GLY A 89 -4.09 4.66 9.18
C GLY A 89 -4.18 4.16 10.63
N VAL A 90 -3.05 4.11 11.35
CA VAL A 90 -3.02 3.72 12.77
C VAL A 90 -3.74 4.74 13.62
N SER A 91 -3.47 6.05 13.43
CA SER A 91 -4.07 7.12 14.23
C SER A 91 -5.59 7.14 14.13
N LEU A 92 -6.15 7.10 12.90
CA LEU A 92 -7.60 7.04 12.71
C LEU A 92 -8.18 5.75 13.32
N SER A 93 -7.50 4.62 13.18
CA SER A 93 -7.95 3.35 13.76
C SER A 93 -7.98 3.41 15.28
N CYS A 94 -6.98 4.05 15.92
CA CYS A 94 -6.95 4.30 17.36
C CYS A 94 -8.14 5.15 17.80
N ALA A 95 -8.40 6.27 17.13
CA ALA A 95 -9.54 7.15 17.41
C ALA A 95 -10.88 6.39 17.30
N MET A 96 -11.05 5.58 16.24
CA MET A 96 -12.29 4.81 16.04
C MET A 96 -12.52 3.71 17.07
N LEU A 97 -11.47 3.18 17.67
CA LEU A 97 -11.52 2.06 18.62
C LEU A 97 -11.31 2.47 20.08
N GLY A 98 -11.05 3.76 20.36
CA GLY A 98 -10.76 4.27 21.68
C GLY A 98 -9.46 3.71 22.27
N ILE A 99 -8.45 3.47 21.43
CA ILE A 99 -7.14 2.95 21.82
C ILE A 99 -6.15 4.13 21.87
N ASP A 100 -5.34 4.20 22.93
CA ASP A 100 -4.26 5.18 23.03
C ASP A 100 -3.14 4.85 22.04
N GLY A 101 -2.87 5.75 21.10
CA GLY A 101 -1.91 5.55 20.00
C GLY A 101 -0.78 6.56 20.02
N LYS A 102 0.46 6.06 19.89
CA LYS A 102 1.66 6.87 19.64
C LYS A 102 2.21 6.61 18.24
N VAL A 103 2.70 7.66 17.60
CA VAL A 103 3.36 7.55 16.29
C VAL A 103 4.71 8.24 16.37
N VAL A 104 5.78 7.49 16.15
CA VAL A 104 7.14 8.02 16.10
C VAL A 104 7.48 8.42 14.67
N MET A 105 7.92 9.67 14.50
CA MET A 105 8.31 10.27 13.21
C MET A 105 9.69 10.89 13.31
N PRO A 106 10.47 10.96 12.21
CA PRO A 106 11.72 11.71 12.20
C PRO A 106 11.45 13.21 12.41
N LYS A 107 12.40 13.94 13.02
CA LYS A 107 12.28 15.39 13.27
C LYS A 107 12.06 16.20 11.98
N GLY A 108 12.59 15.71 10.85
CA GLY A 108 12.42 16.30 9.53
C GLY A 108 11.12 15.95 8.81
N ALA A 109 10.16 15.27 9.47
CA ALA A 109 8.88 14.92 8.85
C ALA A 109 8.12 16.17 8.38
N PRO A 110 7.50 16.16 7.19
CA PRO A 110 6.71 17.29 6.69
C PRO A 110 5.62 17.69 7.69
N LYS A 111 5.50 19.01 7.95
CA LYS A 111 4.52 19.54 8.91
C LYS A 111 3.09 19.13 8.58
N SER A 112 2.73 19.06 7.30
CA SER A 112 1.43 18.58 6.82
C SER A 112 1.14 17.13 7.26
N LYS A 113 2.13 16.23 7.16
CA LYS A 113 2.01 14.82 7.58
C LYS A 113 1.89 14.68 9.10
N VAL A 114 2.65 15.51 9.86
CA VAL A 114 2.53 15.57 11.32
C VAL A 114 1.13 16.04 11.73
N ALA A 115 0.66 17.16 11.16
CA ALA A 115 -0.66 17.71 11.44
C ALA A 115 -1.76 16.69 11.11
N ALA A 116 -1.76 16.08 9.93
CA ALA A 116 -2.74 15.08 9.53
C ALA A 116 -2.78 13.85 10.48
N THR A 117 -1.66 13.49 11.10
CA THR A 117 -1.61 12.42 12.10
C THR A 117 -2.20 12.86 13.43
N CYS A 118 -1.89 14.09 13.88
CA CYS A 118 -2.45 14.68 15.10
C CYS A 118 -3.97 14.89 14.99
N ASP A 119 -4.48 15.26 13.82
CA ASP A 119 -5.92 15.44 13.56
C ASP A 119 -6.73 14.16 13.82
N TYR A 120 -6.08 13.00 13.73
CA TYR A 120 -6.66 11.71 14.12
C TYR A 120 -6.40 11.30 15.58
N SER A 121 -5.99 12.26 16.43
CA SER A 121 -5.86 12.09 17.90
C SER A 121 -4.74 11.16 18.38
N ALA A 122 -3.76 10.80 17.56
CA ALA A 122 -2.59 10.09 18.05
C ALA A 122 -1.53 11.07 18.58
N GLU A 123 -0.82 10.66 19.63
CA GLU A 123 0.38 11.37 20.11
C GLU A 123 1.52 11.21 19.11
N VAL A 124 2.04 12.31 18.58
CA VAL A 124 3.20 12.28 17.68
C VAL A 124 4.48 12.53 18.46
N VAL A 125 5.41 11.59 18.40
CA VAL A 125 6.74 11.67 19.01
C VAL A 125 7.76 11.94 17.89
N LEU A 126 8.31 13.17 17.84
CA LEU A 126 9.36 13.51 16.88
C LEU A 126 10.73 13.09 17.44
N HIS A 127 11.41 12.14 16.76
CA HIS A 127 12.69 11.61 17.21
C HIS A 127 13.60 11.19 16.06
N GLY A 128 14.92 11.45 16.21
CA GLY A 128 15.93 11.06 15.24
C GLY A 128 15.84 11.81 13.91
N ASP A 129 16.70 11.45 12.99
CA ASP A 129 16.81 12.12 11.69
C ASP A 129 16.44 11.20 10.52
N ASN A 130 16.34 9.88 10.77
CA ASN A 130 16.03 8.87 9.77
C ASN A 130 15.08 7.78 10.31
N PHE A 131 14.70 6.84 9.45
CA PHE A 131 13.77 5.76 9.81
C PHE A 131 14.32 4.85 10.91
N ASN A 132 15.61 4.53 10.90
CA ASN A 132 16.21 3.62 11.90
C ASN A 132 16.19 4.23 13.31
N ASP A 133 16.45 5.53 13.42
CA ASP A 133 16.38 6.24 14.71
C ASP A 133 14.94 6.24 15.25
N THR A 134 13.94 6.45 14.36
CA THR A 134 12.54 6.44 14.77
C THR A 134 12.07 5.04 15.14
N LEU A 135 12.55 4.01 14.48
CA LEU A 135 12.23 2.62 14.79
C LEU A 135 12.84 2.21 16.14
N ALA A 136 14.10 2.59 16.41
CA ALA A 136 14.73 2.36 17.70
C ALA A 136 13.93 3.02 18.83
N LYS A 137 13.50 4.28 18.64
CA LYS A 137 12.64 4.96 19.62
C LYS A 137 11.29 4.30 19.82
N ALA A 138 10.66 3.78 18.76
CA ALA A 138 9.42 3.02 18.88
C ALA A 138 9.64 1.72 19.67
N SER A 139 10.80 1.05 19.50
CA SER A 139 11.18 -0.13 20.30
C SER A 139 11.37 0.22 21.78
N ASP A 140 12.04 1.35 22.11
CA ASP A 140 12.14 1.83 23.49
C ASP A 140 10.76 2.03 24.14
N ILE A 141 9.80 2.59 23.38
CA ILE A 141 8.43 2.81 23.86
C ILE A 141 7.73 1.47 24.14
N VAL A 142 7.93 0.47 23.25
CA VAL A 142 7.42 -0.90 23.50
C VAL A 142 7.98 -1.47 24.80
N GLU A 143 9.27 -1.37 25.03
CA GLU A 143 9.94 -1.93 26.20
C GLU A 143 9.54 -1.20 27.50
N LEU A 144 9.53 0.13 27.48
CA LEU A 144 9.30 0.95 28.67
C LEU A 144 7.82 1.08 29.05
N GLU A 145 6.92 1.18 28.05
CA GLU A 145 5.48 1.41 28.27
C GLU A 145 4.64 0.14 28.05
N GLY A 146 5.23 -0.91 27.51
CA GLY A 146 4.53 -2.17 27.21
C GLY A 146 3.52 -2.05 26.07
N ARG A 147 3.59 -1.01 25.22
CA ARG A 147 2.70 -0.79 24.09
C ARG A 147 2.87 -1.86 23.02
N ILE A 148 1.84 -2.06 22.22
CA ILE A 148 1.87 -3.01 21.11
C ILE A 148 2.38 -2.28 19.85
N PHE A 149 3.45 -2.79 19.25
CA PHE A 149 3.94 -2.27 17.98
C PHE A 149 3.02 -2.67 16.82
N ILE A 150 2.69 -1.71 15.97
CA ILE A 150 1.85 -1.93 14.77
C ILE A 150 2.73 -1.83 13.51
N PRO A 151 3.11 -2.98 12.91
CA PRO A 151 3.94 -3.00 11.72
C PRO A 151 3.24 -2.40 10.49
N PRO A 152 4.00 -1.76 9.57
CA PRO A 152 3.40 -1.14 8.39
C PRO A 152 2.98 -2.11 7.28
N TYR A 153 3.47 -3.38 7.28
CA TYR A 153 3.20 -4.35 6.23
C TYR A 153 3.42 -5.82 6.62
N ASP A 154 4.49 -6.17 7.35
CA ASP A 154 4.89 -7.57 7.62
C ASP A 154 4.20 -8.13 8.87
N ASP A 155 2.88 -8.26 8.81
CA ASP A 155 2.04 -8.78 9.88
C ASP A 155 0.80 -9.46 9.30
N PRO A 156 0.43 -10.67 9.77
CA PRO A 156 -0.70 -11.41 9.23
C PRO A 156 -2.02 -10.64 9.22
N GLN A 157 -2.33 -9.91 10.30
CA GLN A 157 -3.56 -9.14 10.39
C GLN A 157 -3.55 -7.89 9.50
N VAL A 158 -2.37 -7.25 9.34
CA VAL A 158 -2.20 -6.13 8.40
C VAL A 158 -2.39 -6.63 6.97
N ILE A 159 -1.75 -7.73 6.59
CA ILE A 159 -1.88 -8.34 5.26
C ILE A 159 -3.33 -8.74 4.97
N ALA A 160 -4.01 -9.40 5.92
CA ALA A 160 -5.41 -9.78 5.78
C ALA A 160 -6.32 -8.57 5.54
N GLY A 161 -6.11 -7.47 6.27
CA GLY A 161 -6.86 -6.23 6.05
C GLY A 161 -6.68 -5.68 4.65
N GLN A 162 -5.45 -5.67 4.11
CA GLN A 162 -5.14 -5.22 2.74
C GLN A 162 -5.77 -6.15 1.69
N GLY A 163 -5.85 -7.45 1.98
CA GLY A 163 -6.47 -8.47 1.11
C GLY A 163 -7.93 -8.20 0.79
N THR A 164 -8.65 -7.45 1.63
CA THR A 164 -10.04 -7.06 1.38
C THR A 164 -10.22 -6.28 0.07
N ILE A 165 -9.17 -5.62 -0.42
CA ILE A 165 -9.17 -4.95 -1.74
C ILE A 165 -9.34 -5.99 -2.85
N GLY A 166 -8.66 -7.13 -2.75
CA GLY A 166 -8.79 -8.22 -3.73
C GLY A 166 -10.21 -8.78 -3.79
N LEU A 167 -10.89 -8.90 -2.64
CA LEU A 167 -12.30 -9.30 -2.59
C LEU A 167 -13.20 -8.26 -3.27
N GLU A 168 -12.99 -6.96 -3.00
CA GLU A 168 -13.75 -5.87 -3.64
C GLU A 168 -13.55 -5.85 -5.16
N ILE A 169 -12.32 -6.11 -5.65
CA ILE A 169 -12.02 -6.19 -7.08
C ILE A 169 -12.84 -7.32 -7.73
N LEU A 170 -12.86 -8.51 -7.14
CA LEU A 170 -13.60 -9.65 -7.68
C LEU A 170 -15.13 -9.47 -7.59
N GLU A 171 -15.63 -8.74 -6.59
CA GLU A 171 -17.03 -8.38 -6.50
C GLU A 171 -17.48 -7.42 -7.62
N ASP A 172 -16.62 -6.46 -7.99
CA ASP A 172 -16.93 -5.44 -8.97
C ASP A 172 -16.59 -5.89 -10.41
N LEU A 173 -15.60 -6.81 -10.57
CA LEU A 173 -15.12 -7.32 -11.87
C LEU A 173 -14.64 -8.78 -11.71
N TYR A 174 -15.57 -9.74 -11.73
CA TYR A 174 -15.26 -11.15 -11.49
C TYR A 174 -14.39 -11.80 -12.60
N ASP A 175 -14.43 -11.26 -13.81
CA ASP A 175 -13.74 -11.74 -15.00
C ASP A 175 -12.48 -10.90 -15.34
N VAL A 176 -11.85 -10.31 -14.33
CA VAL A 176 -10.56 -9.62 -14.46
C VAL A 176 -9.46 -10.62 -14.86
N ASP A 177 -8.59 -10.21 -15.78
CA ASP A 177 -7.43 -11.01 -16.21
C ASP A 177 -6.16 -10.71 -15.42
N ASN A 178 -5.94 -9.41 -15.10
CA ASN A 178 -4.73 -8.96 -14.43
C ASN A 178 -5.03 -7.93 -13.34
N VAL A 179 -4.26 -7.97 -12.25
CA VAL A 179 -4.27 -6.94 -11.21
C VAL A 179 -2.85 -6.43 -11.00
N ILE A 180 -2.65 -5.13 -11.20
CA ILE A 180 -1.34 -4.47 -11.08
C ILE A 180 -1.28 -3.72 -9.76
N VAL A 181 -0.27 -4.02 -8.93
CA VAL A 181 -0.20 -3.58 -7.55
C VAL A 181 1.16 -2.94 -7.24
N PRO A 182 1.20 -1.71 -6.67
CA PRO A 182 2.44 -1.11 -6.17
C PRO A 182 3.05 -1.94 -5.03
N ILE A 183 4.38 -2.08 -5.04
CA ILE A 183 5.11 -2.77 -3.98
C ILE A 183 6.06 -1.81 -3.26
N GLY A 184 5.88 -1.66 -1.93
CA GLY A 184 6.90 -1.23 -1.00
C GLY A 184 7.40 -2.44 -0.21
N GLY A 185 6.98 -2.57 1.05
CA GLY A 185 7.28 -3.75 1.88
C GLY A 185 6.46 -5.01 1.56
N GLY A 186 5.54 -4.97 0.61
CA GLY A 186 4.84 -6.15 0.09
C GLY A 186 3.50 -6.50 0.74
N GLY A 187 3.08 -5.87 1.85
CA GLY A 187 1.84 -6.25 2.56
C GLY A 187 0.56 -6.08 1.73
N LEU A 188 0.53 -5.08 0.83
CA LEU A 188 -0.59 -4.82 -0.06
C LEU A 188 -0.75 -5.93 -1.11
N ILE A 189 0.32 -6.20 -1.86
CA ILE A 189 0.28 -7.21 -2.92
C ILE A 189 0.10 -8.62 -2.33
N ALA A 190 0.70 -8.91 -1.17
CA ALA A 190 0.53 -10.17 -0.47
C ALA A 190 -0.94 -10.44 -0.13
N GLY A 191 -1.62 -9.48 0.49
CA GLY A 191 -3.04 -9.61 0.83
C GLY A 191 -3.94 -9.76 -0.41
N ILE A 192 -3.73 -8.93 -1.44
CA ILE A 192 -4.48 -8.99 -2.70
C ILE A 192 -4.25 -10.35 -3.40
N ALA A 193 -2.99 -10.81 -3.46
CA ALA A 193 -2.64 -12.07 -4.10
C ALA A 193 -3.31 -13.26 -3.39
N ILE A 194 -3.29 -13.32 -2.05
CA ILE A 194 -3.99 -14.37 -1.30
C ILE A 194 -5.49 -14.35 -1.64
N ALA A 195 -6.14 -13.18 -1.56
CA ALA A 195 -7.56 -13.07 -1.81
C ALA A 195 -7.94 -13.56 -3.21
N ILE A 196 -7.22 -13.07 -4.23
CA ILE A 196 -7.55 -13.37 -5.63
C ILE A 196 -7.17 -14.80 -6.00
N LYS A 197 -5.95 -15.25 -5.70
CA LYS A 197 -5.48 -16.58 -6.07
C LYS A 197 -6.24 -17.70 -5.37
N SER A 198 -6.74 -17.46 -4.16
CA SER A 198 -7.60 -18.44 -3.46
C SER A 198 -8.97 -18.63 -4.12
N ILE A 199 -9.45 -17.62 -4.85
CA ILE A 199 -10.75 -17.67 -5.54
C ILE A 199 -10.59 -18.05 -7.00
N ASN A 200 -9.66 -17.40 -7.70
CA ASN A 200 -9.34 -17.68 -9.10
C ASN A 200 -7.82 -17.57 -9.36
N PRO A 201 -7.09 -18.70 -9.39
CA PRO A 201 -5.64 -18.71 -9.54
C PRO A 201 -5.17 -18.33 -10.96
N THR A 202 -6.07 -18.22 -11.94
CA THR A 202 -5.73 -17.85 -13.32
C THR A 202 -5.52 -16.34 -13.49
N ILE A 203 -6.04 -15.53 -12.59
CA ILE A 203 -5.86 -14.07 -12.60
C ILE A 203 -4.42 -13.75 -12.25
N ARG A 204 -3.75 -12.96 -13.10
CA ARG A 204 -2.36 -12.56 -12.87
C ARG A 204 -2.26 -11.43 -11.87
N ILE A 205 -1.34 -11.56 -10.94
CA ILE A 205 -0.96 -10.53 -9.97
C ILE A 205 0.43 -10.02 -10.35
N ILE A 206 0.51 -8.75 -10.76
CA ILE A 206 1.74 -8.15 -11.23
C ILE A 206 2.14 -7.03 -10.27
N GLY A 207 3.34 -7.14 -9.70
CA GLY A 207 3.93 -6.14 -8.84
C GLY A 207 4.63 -5.04 -9.61
N VAL A 208 4.68 -3.82 -9.03
CA VAL A 208 5.43 -2.70 -9.62
C VAL A 208 6.29 -2.03 -8.56
N GLN A 209 7.58 -1.84 -8.86
CA GLN A 209 8.51 -1.05 -8.06
C GLN A 209 9.25 -0.02 -8.91
N SER A 210 9.83 1.00 -8.25
CA SER A 210 10.75 1.93 -8.88
C SER A 210 12.09 1.24 -9.19
N GLU A 211 12.71 1.58 -10.32
CA GLU A 211 14.08 1.16 -10.63
C GLU A 211 15.10 1.60 -9.58
N ASN A 212 14.83 2.70 -8.87
CA ASN A 212 15.73 3.23 -7.84
C ASN A 212 15.69 2.44 -6.53
N VAL A 213 14.51 1.87 -6.17
CA VAL A 213 14.33 1.10 -4.92
C VAL A 213 13.44 -0.09 -5.21
N HIS A 214 14.03 -1.27 -5.37
CA HIS A 214 13.31 -2.47 -5.77
C HIS A 214 13.75 -3.74 -5.00
N GLY A 215 13.82 -3.64 -3.67
CA GLY A 215 14.26 -4.75 -2.82
C GLY A 215 13.40 -6.01 -2.95
N MET A 216 12.08 -5.88 -3.13
CA MET A 216 11.20 -7.04 -3.34
C MET A 216 11.46 -7.70 -4.71
N ALA A 217 11.58 -6.92 -5.79
CA ALA A 217 11.89 -7.48 -7.11
C ALA A 217 13.25 -8.18 -7.13
N ALA A 218 14.29 -7.53 -6.60
CA ALA A 218 15.62 -8.12 -6.49
C ALA A 218 15.58 -9.45 -5.72
N SER A 219 14.87 -9.48 -4.59
CA SER A 219 14.71 -10.69 -3.77
C SER A 219 13.92 -11.77 -4.51
N TRP A 220 12.83 -11.37 -5.18
CA TRP A 220 11.95 -12.29 -5.91
C TRP A 220 12.67 -13.00 -7.04
N TYR A 221 13.47 -12.26 -7.83
CA TYR A 221 14.29 -12.85 -8.92
C TYR A 221 15.48 -13.64 -8.41
N ALA A 222 16.13 -13.21 -7.32
CA ALA A 222 17.26 -13.94 -6.72
C ALA A 222 16.85 -15.25 -6.02
N GLY A 223 15.59 -15.36 -5.61
CA GLY A 223 15.12 -16.50 -4.82
C GLY A 223 15.47 -16.45 -3.33
N GLU A 224 16.05 -15.33 -2.85
CA GLU A 224 16.42 -15.07 -1.46
C GLU A 224 16.25 -13.58 -1.13
N ILE A 225 16.09 -13.26 0.15
CA ILE A 225 15.92 -11.87 0.60
C ILE A 225 17.22 -11.09 0.44
N THR A 226 17.21 -10.11 -0.45
CA THR A 226 18.31 -9.18 -0.69
C THR A 226 17.89 -7.73 -0.46
N SER A 227 18.86 -6.81 -0.47
CA SER A 227 18.60 -5.37 -0.36
C SER A 227 18.97 -4.69 -1.66
N HIS A 228 18.09 -3.82 -2.16
CA HIS A 228 18.40 -3.00 -3.33
C HIS A 228 17.88 -1.57 -3.18
N ARG A 229 18.82 -0.64 -3.19
CA ARG A 229 18.59 0.81 -3.25
C ARG A 229 19.71 1.45 -4.04
N HIS A 230 19.38 2.12 -5.13
CA HIS A 230 20.32 2.88 -5.96
C HIS A 230 20.24 4.38 -5.65
N ALA A 231 19.05 4.94 -5.53
CA ALA A 231 18.80 6.35 -5.28
C ALA A 231 17.48 6.55 -4.52
N GLY A 232 17.08 7.79 -4.28
CA GLY A 232 15.73 8.13 -3.81
C GLY A 232 14.70 7.94 -4.90
N THR A 233 13.41 7.83 -4.52
CA THR A 233 12.30 7.65 -5.46
C THR A 233 11.17 8.64 -5.19
N LEU A 234 10.43 9.03 -6.24
CA LEU A 234 9.17 9.76 -6.13
C LEU A 234 8.09 8.92 -5.41
N ALA A 235 8.20 7.61 -5.47
CA ALA A 235 7.32 6.66 -4.79
C ALA A 235 7.72 6.45 -3.31
N ASP A 236 7.81 7.54 -2.52
CA ASP A 236 8.28 7.55 -1.13
C ASP A 236 7.51 6.55 -0.22
N GLY A 237 6.22 6.34 -0.45
CA GLY A 237 5.42 5.33 0.24
C GLY A 237 5.82 3.88 -0.07
N CYS A 238 6.63 3.66 -1.11
CA CYS A 238 7.18 2.36 -1.52
C CYS A 238 8.70 2.26 -1.34
N ASP A 239 9.34 3.23 -0.66
CA ASP A 239 10.79 3.29 -0.45
C ASP A 239 11.26 2.24 0.58
N VAL A 240 11.20 0.96 0.21
CA VAL A 240 11.63 -0.18 1.03
C VAL A 240 12.72 -0.95 0.30
N ALA A 241 13.95 -0.77 0.77
CA ALA A 241 15.14 -1.34 0.13
C ALA A 241 15.27 -2.86 0.33
N ARG A 242 14.66 -3.44 1.35
CA ARG A 242 14.71 -4.87 1.69
C ARG A 242 13.35 -5.33 2.20
N PRO A 243 12.74 -6.38 1.60
CA PRO A 243 11.49 -6.93 2.12
C PRO A 243 11.72 -7.70 3.43
N GLU A 244 10.66 -7.83 4.21
CA GLU A 244 10.61 -8.73 5.35
C GLU A 244 10.18 -10.14 4.92
N LYS A 245 10.34 -11.10 5.84
CA LYS A 245 10.23 -12.53 5.52
C LYS A 245 8.82 -12.93 5.06
N LEU A 246 7.78 -12.52 5.81
CA LEU A 246 6.42 -12.97 5.55
C LEU A 246 5.90 -12.48 4.19
N THR A 247 6.05 -11.19 3.92
CA THR A 247 5.61 -10.60 2.64
C THR A 247 6.40 -11.14 1.45
N TYR A 248 7.69 -11.42 1.62
CA TYR A 248 8.51 -12.05 0.60
C TYR A 248 8.05 -13.49 0.28
N GLU A 249 7.83 -14.33 1.30
CA GLU A 249 7.37 -15.71 1.11
C GLU A 249 6.05 -15.79 0.37
N ILE A 250 5.11 -14.89 0.70
CA ILE A 250 3.82 -14.80 0.01
C ILE A 250 4.00 -14.34 -1.44
N ALA A 251 4.80 -13.30 -1.66
CA ALA A 251 5.04 -12.78 -3.01
C ALA A 251 5.71 -13.83 -3.91
N ARG A 252 6.67 -14.60 -3.39
CA ARG A 252 7.34 -15.69 -4.12
C ARG A 252 6.38 -16.77 -4.59
N GLN A 253 5.33 -17.06 -3.85
CA GLN A 253 4.37 -18.12 -4.17
C GLN A 253 3.23 -17.65 -5.07
N LEU A 254 2.75 -16.40 -4.91
CA LEU A 254 1.48 -15.97 -5.47
C LEU A 254 1.57 -14.83 -6.48
N VAL A 255 2.69 -14.12 -6.56
CA VAL A 255 2.90 -13.05 -7.55
C VAL A 255 3.47 -13.64 -8.83
N ASP A 256 2.87 -13.29 -9.97
CA ASP A 256 3.22 -13.86 -11.27
C ASP A 256 4.40 -13.15 -11.92
N ASP A 257 4.57 -11.83 -11.66
CA ASP A 257 5.69 -11.04 -12.18
C ASP A 257 5.87 -9.75 -11.37
N ILE A 258 7.07 -9.16 -11.41
CA ILE A 258 7.37 -7.85 -10.82
C ILE A 258 8.13 -7.02 -11.84
N VAL A 259 7.52 -5.90 -12.27
CA VAL A 259 8.13 -4.98 -13.22
C VAL A 259 8.68 -3.73 -12.54
N LEU A 260 9.73 -3.17 -13.10
CA LEU A 260 10.37 -1.94 -12.63
C LEU A 260 10.01 -0.78 -13.55
N VAL A 261 9.75 0.40 -12.97
CA VAL A 261 9.47 1.63 -13.70
C VAL A 261 10.46 2.72 -13.33
N SER A 262 10.78 3.58 -14.29
CA SER A 262 11.65 4.73 -14.05
C SER A 262 10.93 5.84 -13.26
N GLU A 263 11.70 6.75 -12.67
CA GLU A 263 11.14 7.94 -12.00
C GLU A 263 10.37 8.85 -12.99
N ASP A 264 10.78 8.84 -14.27
CA ASP A 264 10.05 9.56 -15.31
C ASP A 264 8.71 8.91 -15.64
N ASP A 265 8.62 7.58 -15.71
CA ASP A 265 7.35 6.86 -15.87
C ASP A 265 6.39 7.19 -14.71
N ILE A 266 6.90 7.25 -13.47
CA ILE A 266 6.11 7.63 -12.29
C ILE A 266 5.58 9.05 -12.46
N ARG A 267 6.45 10.01 -12.79
CA ARG A 267 6.08 11.40 -13.03
C ARG A 267 5.03 11.54 -14.13
N GLN A 268 5.24 10.90 -15.27
CA GLN A 268 4.30 10.92 -16.39
C GLN A 268 2.94 10.33 -16.01
N SER A 269 2.91 9.26 -15.22
CA SER A 269 1.65 8.66 -14.78
C SER A 269 0.89 9.56 -13.81
N MET A 270 1.57 10.27 -12.90
CA MET A 270 0.95 11.27 -12.03
C MET A 270 0.29 12.40 -12.85
N VAL A 271 1.00 12.92 -13.87
CA VAL A 271 0.46 13.93 -14.80
C VAL A 271 -0.76 13.39 -15.55
N ALA A 272 -0.68 12.16 -16.08
CA ALA A 272 -1.78 11.54 -16.80
C ALA A 272 -3.02 11.34 -15.91
N LEU A 273 -2.85 10.89 -14.67
CA LEU A 273 -3.94 10.72 -13.71
C LEU A 273 -4.64 12.05 -13.41
N ILE A 274 -3.89 13.13 -13.19
CA ILE A 274 -4.45 14.48 -12.98
C ILE A 274 -5.19 14.96 -14.24
N GLN A 275 -4.53 14.92 -15.39
CA GLN A 275 -5.07 15.54 -16.62
C GLN A 275 -6.21 14.74 -17.24
N ARG A 276 -6.15 13.41 -17.21
CA ARG A 276 -7.07 12.52 -17.92
C ARG A 276 -8.14 11.91 -17.01
N ASN A 277 -7.78 11.55 -15.77
CA ASN A 277 -8.70 10.92 -14.82
C ASN A 277 -9.19 11.87 -13.72
N LYS A 278 -8.64 13.09 -13.60
CA LYS A 278 -8.97 14.09 -12.57
C LYS A 278 -8.68 13.57 -11.15
N VAL A 279 -7.63 12.78 -11.02
CA VAL A 279 -7.24 12.12 -9.77
C VAL A 279 -5.85 12.57 -9.35
N ILE A 280 -5.73 13.09 -8.13
CA ILE A 280 -4.43 13.40 -7.51
C ILE A 280 -3.95 12.16 -6.76
N THR A 281 -2.68 11.80 -6.97
CA THR A 281 -2.04 10.66 -6.33
C THR A 281 -0.62 11.03 -5.90
N GLU A 282 -0.12 10.37 -4.87
CA GLU A 282 1.32 10.37 -4.54
C GLU A 282 2.10 9.47 -5.51
N GLY A 283 3.43 9.56 -5.54
CA GLY A 283 4.25 8.75 -6.44
C GLY A 283 4.04 7.24 -6.25
N ALA A 284 3.94 6.76 -5.01
CA ALA A 284 3.63 5.37 -4.71
C ALA A 284 2.26 4.92 -5.26
N GLY A 285 1.27 5.82 -5.21
CA GLY A 285 -0.06 5.58 -5.77
C GLY A 285 -0.09 5.50 -7.29
N ALA A 286 0.89 6.10 -7.96
CA ALA A 286 0.99 6.15 -9.43
C ALA A 286 1.74 4.97 -10.05
N LEU A 287 2.48 4.15 -9.27
CA LEU A 287 3.36 3.09 -9.76
C LEU A 287 2.66 2.10 -10.71
N ALA A 288 1.47 1.63 -10.36
CA ALA A 288 0.74 0.68 -11.21
C ALA A 288 0.37 1.29 -12.58
N CYS A 289 -0.01 2.57 -12.61
CA CYS A 289 -0.26 3.30 -13.85
C CYS A 289 1.02 3.62 -14.62
N ALA A 290 2.14 3.83 -13.94
CA ALA A 290 3.45 4.01 -14.57
C ALA A 290 3.84 2.76 -15.38
N ALA A 291 3.60 1.57 -14.82
CA ALA A 291 3.84 0.32 -15.54
C ALA A 291 2.95 0.17 -16.80
N LEU A 292 1.71 0.64 -16.75
CA LEU A 292 0.83 0.67 -17.91
C LEU A 292 1.36 1.58 -19.03
N LEU A 293 1.90 2.77 -18.69
CA LEU A 293 2.39 3.75 -19.66
C LEU A 293 3.77 3.41 -20.22
N SER A 294 4.59 2.68 -19.46
CA SER A 294 5.95 2.29 -19.87
C SER A 294 6.00 1.29 -21.03
N GLY A 295 4.87 0.65 -21.38
CA GLY A 295 4.81 -0.42 -22.39
C GLY A 295 5.36 -1.78 -21.91
N LYS A 296 5.89 -1.86 -20.68
CA LYS A 296 6.48 -3.11 -20.13
C LYS A 296 5.44 -4.21 -19.88
N LEU A 297 4.16 -3.85 -19.87
CA LEU A 297 3.06 -4.78 -19.63
C LEU A 297 2.22 -5.11 -20.88
N ASP A 298 2.56 -4.60 -22.05
CA ASP A 298 1.73 -4.72 -23.26
C ASP A 298 1.30 -6.17 -23.57
N SER A 299 2.20 -7.14 -23.41
CA SER A 299 1.90 -8.56 -23.63
C SER A 299 0.89 -9.16 -22.63
N TYR A 300 0.74 -8.54 -21.44
CA TYR A 300 -0.20 -8.98 -20.42
C TYR A 300 -1.59 -8.34 -20.58
N ILE A 301 -1.64 -7.09 -21.08
CA ILE A 301 -2.81 -6.22 -20.95
C ILE A 301 -3.60 -6.02 -22.25
N GLN A 302 -2.99 -6.22 -23.44
CA GLN A 302 -3.68 -6.08 -24.73
C GLN A 302 -4.87 -7.04 -24.81
N ASN A 303 -6.05 -6.49 -25.15
CA ASN A 303 -7.33 -7.21 -25.22
C ASN A 303 -7.72 -7.92 -23.93
N ARG A 304 -7.28 -7.42 -22.75
CA ARG A 304 -7.53 -7.99 -21.42
C ARG A 304 -8.18 -6.97 -20.51
N LYS A 305 -8.92 -7.49 -19.52
CA LYS A 305 -9.44 -6.71 -18.40
C LYS A 305 -8.40 -6.62 -17.31
N THR A 306 -7.94 -5.41 -17.04
CA THR A 306 -6.86 -5.17 -16.08
C THR A 306 -7.25 -4.13 -15.05
N VAL A 307 -7.05 -4.44 -13.78
CA VAL A 307 -7.19 -3.49 -12.68
C VAL A 307 -5.85 -2.93 -12.30
N SER A 308 -5.72 -1.60 -12.30
CA SER A 308 -4.55 -0.87 -11.81
C SER A 308 -4.89 -0.20 -10.48
N LEU A 309 -4.11 -0.48 -9.44
CA LEU A 309 -4.39 0.02 -8.10
C LEU A 309 -3.74 1.39 -7.86
N ILE A 310 -4.56 2.39 -7.51
CA ILE A 310 -4.13 3.71 -7.04
C ILE A 310 -4.06 3.67 -5.52
N SER A 311 -2.90 3.35 -4.98
CA SER A 311 -2.76 2.95 -3.57
C SER A 311 -2.85 4.08 -2.54
N GLY A 312 -2.56 5.33 -2.95
CA GLY A 312 -2.60 6.49 -2.06
C GLY A 312 -2.49 7.83 -2.79
N GLY A 313 -2.91 8.91 -2.11
CA GLY A 313 -2.92 10.26 -2.65
C GLY A 313 -2.40 11.33 -1.67
N ASN A 314 -1.74 10.94 -0.59
CA ASN A 314 -1.26 11.86 0.45
C ASN A 314 0.03 12.57 0.01
N ILE A 315 -0.14 13.63 -0.75
CA ILE A 315 0.94 14.46 -1.31
C ILE A 315 0.64 15.95 -1.14
N ASP A 316 1.66 16.74 -0.84
CA ASP A 316 1.54 18.19 -0.76
C ASP A 316 1.37 18.81 -2.16
N LEU A 317 0.50 19.82 -2.30
CA LEU A 317 0.26 20.48 -3.58
C LEU A 317 1.54 21.12 -4.17
N SER A 318 2.41 21.65 -3.32
CA SER A 318 3.72 22.18 -3.75
C SER A 318 4.59 21.07 -4.37
N ARG A 319 4.52 19.84 -3.84
CA ARG A 319 5.21 18.69 -4.40
C ARG A 319 4.60 18.25 -5.72
N VAL A 320 3.26 18.27 -5.84
CA VAL A 320 2.57 18.02 -7.11
C VAL A 320 3.03 19.00 -8.18
N SER A 321 3.06 20.32 -7.86
CA SER A 321 3.53 21.36 -8.77
C SER A 321 4.96 21.09 -9.27
N GLN A 322 5.88 20.78 -8.35
CA GLN A 322 7.28 20.45 -8.70
C GLN A 322 7.40 19.24 -9.62
N ILE A 323 6.63 18.16 -9.33
CA ILE A 323 6.70 16.90 -10.08
C ILE A 323 6.07 17.07 -11.47
N THR A 324 4.95 17.79 -11.57
CA THR A 324 4.20 17.95 -12.82
C THR A 324 4.74 19.05 -13.73
N GLY A 325 5.62 19.91 -13.22
CA GLY A 325 6.15 21.05 -13.95
C GLY A 325 5.10 22.19 -14.11
N PHE A 326 3.99 22.14 -13.40
CA PHE A 326 3.08 23.28 -13.25
C PHE A 326 3.75 24.27 -12.28
N VAL A 327 4.64 25.11 -12.81
CA VAL A 327 5.16 26.27 -12.10
C VAL A 327 4.13 27.39 -12.25
N ASP A 328 3.89 28.17 -11.20
CA ASP A 328 3.05 29.36 -11.24
C ASP A 328 3.44 30.23 -12.45
N ALA A 329 2.49 30.40 -13.38
CA ALA A 329 2.63 31.32 -14.48
C ALA A 329 2.28 32.75 -14.03
#